data_a38825fd2ac36e18049bf49d6278e95b
#
_entry.id   a38825fd2ac36e18049bf49d6278e95b
#
_cell.length_a   1.000
_cell.length_b   1.000
_cell.length_c   1.000
_cell.angle_alpha   90.00
_cell.angle_beta   90.00
_cell.angle_gamma   90.00
#
_symmetry.space_group_name_H-M   'P 1'
#
loop_
_entity.id
_entity.type
_entity.pdbx_description
1 polymer ?
#
loop_
_entity_poly.entity_id
_entity_poly.type
_entity_poly.pdbx_seq_one_letter_code
_entity_poly.pdbx_strand_id
1 'polypeptide(L)' 'MIYVIDHEDSFTFNLVHLLGLYDKVYTSNYYEIDKSKLNKANTIVLSPGPGEPKN' A
#
# COMPACT_ATOMS: atom_id res chain seq x y z
N MET A 1 -11.85 1.00 -3.38
CA MET A 1 -10.55 1.67 -3.25
C MET A 1 -9.56 0.72 -2.60
N ILE A 2 -8.34 0.75 -3.09
CA ILE A 2 -7.26 -0.07 -2.56
C ILE A 2 -6.35 0.81 -1.74
N TYR A 3 -6.07 0.41 -0.52
CA TYR A 3 -5.18 1.16 0.36
C TYR A 3 -3.85 0.41 0.45
N VAL A 4 -2.77 1.08 0.06
CA VAL A 4 -1.44 0.49 0.10
C VAL A 4 -0.64 1.13 1.22
N ILE A 5 -0.15 0.31 2.14
CA ILE A 5 0.67 0.77 3.23
C ILE A 5 2.13 0.54 2.86
N ASP A 6 2.86 1.64 2.76
CA ASP A 6 4.23 1.65 2.28
C ASP A 6 5.21 1.50 3.44
N HIS A 7 6.15 0.58 3.29
CA HIS A 7 7.23 0.38 4.26
C HIS A 7 8.56 0.88 3.71
N GLU A 8 8.50 1.98 2.97
CA GLU A 8 9.70 2.61 2.42
C GLU A 8 10.41 1.71 1.41
N ASP A 9 9.63 0.97 0.67
CA ASP A 9 10.15 0.09 -0.35
C ASP A 9 9.96 0.74 -1.71
N SER A 10 11.00 0.74 -2.53
CA SER A 10 10.91 1.33 -3.86
C SER A 10 9.93 0.59 -4.76
N PHE A 11 9.59 -0.63 -4.40
CA PHE A 11 8.61 -1.39 -5.17
C PHE A 11 7.22 -0.80 -5.11
N THR A 12 6.97 0.05 -4.15
CA THR A 12 5.64 0.59 -3.95
C THR A 12 5.11 1.29 -5.19
N PHE A 13 5.97 2.00 -5.91
CA PHE A 13 5.53 2.70 -7.11
C PHE A 13 5.01 1.75 -8.18
N ASN A 14 5.72 0.66 -8.41
CA ASN A 14 5.27 -0.32 -9.39
C ASN A 14 3.97 -0.96 -8.97
N LEU A 15 3.86 -1.27 -7.70
CA LEU A 15 2.65 -1.89 -7.17
C LEU A 15 1.46 -0.96 -7.31
N VAL A 16 1.64 0.31 -6.96
CA VAL A 16 0.56 1.28 -7.06
C VAL A 16 0.12 1.45 -8.51
N HIS A 17 1.07 1.48 -9.41
CA HIS A 17 0.76 1.63 -10.82
C HIS A 17 -0.09 0.45 -11.32
N LEU A 18 0.31 -0.75 -10.97
CA LEU A 18 -0.42 -1.93 -11.39
C LEU A 18 -1.82 -1.98 -10.79
N LEU A 19 -1.93 -1.70 -9.51
CA LEU A 19 -3.22 -1.72 -8.84
C LEU A 19 -4.14 -0.63 -9.35
N GLY A 20 -3.57 0.48 -9.76
CA GLY A 20 -4.35 1.59 -10.30
C GLY A 20 -5.04 1.26 -11.60
N LEU A 21 -4.61 0.19 -12.26
CA LEU A 21 -5.28 -0.26 -13.46
C LEU A 21 -6.63 -0.93 -13.15
N TYR A 22 -6.82 -1.33 -11.91
CA TYR A 22 -8.03 -2.05 -11.51
C TYR A 22 -8.96 -1.20 -10.67
N ASP A 23 -8.41 -0.32 -9.86
CA ASP A 23 -9.23 0.44 -8.95
C ASP A 23 -8.46 1.66 -8.47
N LYS A 24 -9.17 2.55 -7.78
CA LYS A 24 -8.54 3.71 -7.19
C LYS A 24 -7.60 3.26 -6.07
N VAL A 25 -6.42 3.84 -6.02
CA VAL A 25 -5.40 3.47 -5.05
C VAL A 25 -5.03 4.67 -4.20
N TYR A 26 -4.94 4.46 -2.90
CA TYR A 26 -4.45 5.46 -1.97
C TYR A 26 -3.27 4.86 -1.21
N THR A 27 -2.20 5.62 -1.07
CA THR A 27 -1.00 5.13 -0.38
C THR A 27 -0.64 6.04 0.77
N SER A 28 -0.03 5.46 1.78
CA SER A 28 0.56 6.22 2.88
C SER A 28 1.69 5.40 3.46
N ASN A 29 2.57 6.09 4.19
CA ASN A 29 3.61 5.40 4.92
C ASN A 29 3.00 4.64 6.10
N TYR A 30 3.69 3.61 6.54
CA TYR A 30 3.18 2.80 7.63
C TYR A 30 3.02 3.58 8.94
N TYR A 31 3.74 4.70 9.07
CA TYR A 31 3.64 5.53 10.27
C TYR A 31 2.71 6.72 10.10
N GLU A 32 2.04 6.82 8.97
CA GLU A 32 1.11 7.91 8.71
C GLU A 32 -0.18 7.38 8.10
N ILE A 33 -0.72 6.37 8.71
CA ILE A 33 -1.93 5.74 8.18
C ILE A 33 -3.13 6.63 8.42
N ASP A 34 -3.90 6.85 7.35
CA ASP A 34 -5.14 7.60 7.43
C ASP A 34 -6.27 6.63 7.71
N LYS A 35 -6.76 6.64 8.93
CA LYS A 35 -7.77 5.67 9.34
C LYS A 35 -9.09 5.85 8.59
N SER A 36 -9.41 7.06 8.22
CA SER A 36 -10.62 7.30 7.44
C SER A 36 -10.55 6.59 6.11
N LYS A 37 -9.42 6.74 5.43
CA LYS A 37 -9.25 6.09 4.14
C LYS A 37 -9.17 4.59 4.30
N LEU A 38 -8.51 4.16 5.36
CA LEU A 38 -8.36 2.73 5.62
C LEU A 38 -9.73 2.08 5.79
N ASN A 39 -10.62 2.73 6.50
CA ASN A 39 -11.96 2.19 6.72
C ASN A 39 -12.78 2.12 5.44
N LYS A 40 -12.49 2.98 4.49
CA LYS A 40 -13.22 3.00 3.23
C LYS A 40 -12.64 2.05 2.20
N ALA A 41 -11.46 1.51 2.47
CA ALA A 41 -10.80 0.65 1.50
C ALA A 41 -11.49 -0.71 1.43
N ASN A 42 -11.61 -1.23 0.22
CA ASN A 42 -12.11 -2.57 -0.01
C ASN A 42 -10.99 -3.59 0.13
N THR A 43 -9.78 -3.16 -0.17
CA THR A 43 -8.62 -4.03 -0.13
C THR A 43 -7.47 -3.27 0.50
N ILE A 44 -6.74 -3.94 1.37
CA ILE A 44 -5.58 -3.37 2.03
C ILE A 44 -4.36 -4.18 1.62
N VAL A 45 -3.34 -3.49 1.10
CA VAL A 45 -2.13 -4.14 0.65
C VAL A 45 -0.96 -3.62 1.48
N LEU A 46 -0.19 -4.54 2.01
CA LEU A 46 1.03 -4.19 2.75
C LEU A 46 2.22 -4.35 1.81
N SER A 47 2.86 -3.23 1.53
CA SER A 47 4.07 -3.28 0.73
C SER A 47 5.17 -3.95 1.54
N PRO A 48 5.96 -4.82 0.91
CA PRO A 48 7.01 -5.49 1.67
C PRO A 48 8.02 -4.50 2.22
N GLY A 49 8.51 -4.77 3.41
CA GLY A 49 9.51 -3.92 4.01
C GLY A 49 10.85 -4.03 3.29
N PRO A 50 11.81 -3.20 3.70
CA PRO A 50 13.11 -3.22 3.06
C PRO A 50 13.90 -4.50 3.32
N GLY A 51 13.56 -5.22 4.35
CA GLY A 51 14.23 -6.47 4.61
C GLY A 51 13.64 -7.57 3.76
N GLU A 52 14.40 -8.64 3.58
CA GLU A 52 13.87 -9.76 2.85
C GLU A 52 12.99 -10.61 3.75
N PRO A 53 12.07 -11.34 3.15
CA PRO A 53 11.20 -12.20 3.96
C PRO A 53 12.02 -13.27 4.66
N LYS A 54 11.65 -13.52 5.88
CA LYS A 54 12.28 -14.56 6.66
C LYS A 54 11.50 -15.84 6.55
N ASN A 55 12.19 -16.88 6.40
CA ASN A 55 11.53 -18.16 6.23
C ASN A 55 11.85 -19.11 7.33
#